data_9614176eaf521cff537d58e6a4c230ea
#
_entry.id   9614176eaf521cff537d58e6a4c230ea
#
_cell.length_a   1.000
_cell.length_b   1.000
_cell.length_c   1.000
_cell.angle_alpha   90.00
_cell.angle_beta   90.00
_cell.angle_gamma   90.00
#
_symmetry.space_group_name_H-M   'P 1'
#
loop_
_entity.id
_entity.type
_entity.pdbx_description
1 polymer ?
#
loop_
_entity_poly.entity_id
_entity_poly.type
_entity_poly.pdbx_seq_one_letter_code
_entity_poly.pdbx_strand_id
1 'polypeptide(L)'
;MARRIIELDETWSAIEYTLRVFEEVAFEDGARPTAEVFSKATAIVYVACTQKPPNNLSADIYYRFSQHTNELAKRRKNQYGISRYARCATTLLNYLNRFYVKRLKLPEIENVVNAAFDAAAAADA
;
A
#
# COMPACT_ATOMS: atom_id res chain seq x y z
N MET A 1 -20.32 -18.12 -16.31
CA MET A 1 -19.86 -16.76 -16.60
C MET A 1 -18.42 -16.58 -16.16
N ALA A 2 -17.58 -16.14 -17.07
CA ALA A 2 -16.19 -15.85 -16.73
C ALA A 2 -16.13 -14.62 -15.83
N ARG A 3 -15.36 -14.69 -14.74
CA ARG A 3 -15.10 -13.52 -13.90
C ARG A 3 -14.21 -12.56 -14.67
N ARG A 4 -14.52 -11.28 -14.56
CA ARG A 4 -13.67 -10.25 -15.10
C ARG A 4 -12.31 -10.30 -14.39
N ILE A 5 -11.23 -10.33 -15.17
CA ILE A 5 -9.88 -10.24 -14.63
C ILE A 5 -9.58 -8.77 -14.38
N ILE A 6 -9.09 -8.48 -13.17
CA ILE A 6 -8.67 -7.13 -12.83
C ILE A 6 -7.21 -6.95 -13.25
N GLU A 7 -6.96 -5.90 -14.03
CA GLU A 7 -5.63 -5.57 -14.50
C GLU A 7 -4.85 -4.75 -13.48
N LEU A 8 -3.53 -4.74 -13.61
CA LEU A 8 -2.65 -4.05 -12.69
C LEU A 8 -2.92 -2.54 -12.61
N ASP A 9 -3.09 -1.87 -13.76
CA ASP A 9 -3.28 -0.43 -13.77
C ASP A 9 -4.58 -0.03 -13.07
N GLU A 10 -5.66 -0.77 -13.27
CA GLU A 10 -6.93 -0.54 -12.59
C GLU A 10 -6.78 -0.74 -11.08
N THR A 11 -6.13 -1.83 -10.70
CA THR A 11 -5.89 -2.16 -9.29
C THR A 11 -5.04 -1.09 -8.64
N TRP A 12 -3.93 -0.72 -9.27
CA TRP A 12 -3.01 0.24 -8.69
C TRP A 12 -3.63 1.63 -8.57
N SER A 13 -4.45 2.05 -9.54
CA SER A 13 -5.14 3.34 -9.46
C SER A 13 -6.00 3.45 -8.20
N ALA A 14 -6.73 2.38 -7.85
CA ALA A 14 -7.57 2.38 -6.66
C ALA A 14 -6.72 2.39 -5.38
N ILE A 15 -5.64 1.62 -5.36
CA ILE A 15 -4.73 1.58 -4.22
C ILE A 15 -4.05 2.92 -4.03
N GLU A 16 -3.52 3.49 -5.11
CA GLU A 16 -2.80 4.77 -5.05
C GLU A 16 -3.70 5.90 -4.56
N TYR A 17 -4.94 5.96 -5.05
CA TYR A 17 -5.90 6.95 -4.58
C TYR A 17 -6.09 6.87 -3.07
N THR A 18 -6.29 5.66 -2.56
CA THR A 18 -6.51 5.45 -1.13
C THR A 18 -5.26 5.76 -0.33
N LEU A 19 -4.07 5.42 -0.84
CA LEU A 19 -2.81 5.75 -0.18
C LEU A 19 -2.59 7.27 -0.10
N ARG A 20 -3.00 8.01 -1.13
CA ARG A 20 -2.92 9.48 -1.09
C ARG A 20 -3.83 10.07 -0.02
N VAL A 21 -5.03 9.51 0.13
CA VAL A 21 -5.94 9.93 1.21
C VAL A 21 -5.30 9.64 2.56
N PHE A 22 -4.69 8.47 2.73
CA PHE A 22 -3.99 8.11 3.97
C PHE A 22 -2.79 9.02 4.23
N GLU A 23 -2.09 9.44 3.18
CA GLU A 23 -0.99 10.41 3.32
C GLU A 23 -1.51 11.71 3.93
N GLU A 24 -2.64 12.22 3.43
CA GLU A 24 -3.25 13.43 3.98
C GLU A 24 -3.69 13.23 5.43
N VAL A 25 -4.29 12.09 5.74
CA VAL A 25 -4.71 11.76 7.11
C VAL A 25 -3.51 11.72 8.05
N ALA A 26 -2.44 11.08 7.62
CA ALA A 26 -1.27 10.85 8.47
C ALA A 26 -0.41 12.09 8.65
N PHE A 27 -0.22 12.89 7.61
CA PHE A 27 0.76 13.98 7.62
C PHE A 27 0.12 15.37 7.61
N GLU A 28 -1.17 15.50 7.27
CA GLU A 28 -1.82 16.79 7.12
C GLU A 28 -3.15 16.87 7.89
N ASP A 29 -3.45 15.91 8.75
CA ASP A 29 -4.72 15.82 9.48
C ASP A 29 -5.95 15.86 8.56
N GLY A 30 -5.82 15.30 7.36
CA GLY A 30 -6.92 15.23 6.41
C GLY A 30 -8.04 14.31 6.86
N ALA A 31 -9.18 14.40 6.17
CA ALA A 31 -10.33 13.56 6.47
C ALA A 31 -10.07 12.12 6.05
N ARG A 32 -10.50 11.16 6.87
CA ARG A 32 -10.39 9.74 6.56
C ARG A 32 -11.22 9.40 5.32
N PRO A 33 -10.83 8.39 4.55
CA PRO A 33 -11.65 7.94 3.43
C PRO A 33 -13.00 7.44 3.95
N THR A 34 -14.03 7.56 3.13
CA THR A 34 -15.35 7.02 3.48
C THR A 34 -15.25 5.50 3.56
N ALA A 35 -16.18 4.89 4.31
CA ALA A 35 -16.26 3.44 4.41
C ALA A 35 -16.40 2.80 3.03
N GLU A 36 -17.14 3.44 2.13
CA GLU A 36 -17.32 2.94 0.77
C GLU A 36 -16.01 2.92 -0.02
N VAL A 37 -15.26 4.01 0.02
CA VAL A 37 -13.95 4.09 -0.67
C VAL A 37 -12.99 3.04 -0.13
N PHE A 38 -12.91 2.94 1.20
CA PHE A 38 -12.02 1.97 1.84
C PHE A 38 -12.41 0.53 1.50
N SER A 39 -13.71 0.20 1.58
CA SER A 39 -14.21 -1.14 1.26
C SER A 39 -13.93 -1.53 -0.19
N LYS A 40 -14.13 -0.61 -1.12
CA LYS A 40 -13.84 -0.87 -2.54
C LYS A 40 -12.35 -1.14 -2.76
N ALA A 41 -11.49 -0.35 -2.13
CA ALA A 41 -10.05 -0.52 -2.27
C ALA A 41 -9.57 -1.86 -1.69
N THR A 42 -10.05 -2.24 -0.50
CA THR A 42 -9.69 -3.53 0.10
C THR A 42 -10.21 -4.71 -0.71
N ALA A 43 -11.42 -4.58 -1.28
CA ALA A 43 -12.00 -5.62 -2.13
C ALA A 43 -11.16 -5.82 -3.41
N ILE A 44 -10.69 -4.73 -4.01
CA ILE A 44 -9.84 -4.80 -5.19
C ILE A 44 -8.51 -5.49 -4.87
N VAL A 45 -7.91 -5.16 -3.73
CA VAL A 45 -6.69 -5.84 -3.27
C VAL A 45 -6.92 -7.33 -3.12
N TYR A 46 -8.03 -7.72 -2.48
CA TYR A 46 -8.39 -9.13 -2.31
C TYR A 46 -8.50 -9.85 -3.65
N VAL A 47 -9.27 -9.28 -4.58
CA VAL A 47 -9.48 -9.91 -5.90
C VAL A 47 -8.15 -10.03 -6.64
N ALA A 48 -7.37 -8.95 -6.68
CA ALA A 48 -6.09 -8.93 -7.39
C ALA A 48 -5.11 -9.98 -6.83
N CYS A 49 -5.10 -10.15 -5.51
CA CYS A 49 -4.18 -11.08 -4.84
C CYS A 49 -4.68 -12.52 -4.84
N THR A 50 -5.94 -12.78 -5.22
CA THR A 50 -6.49 -14.13 -5.28
C THR A 50 -6.71 -14.64 -6.70
N GLN A 51 -6.42 -13.84 -7.71
CA GLN A 51 -6.48 -14.32 -9.10
C GLN A 51 -5.45 -15.41 -9.33
N LYS A 52 -5.82 -16.40 -10.15
CA LYS A 52 -4.91 -17.50 -10.46
C LYS A 52 -3.78 -17.01 -11.38
N PRO A 53 -2.58 -17.60 -11.28
CA PRO A 53 -1.52 -17.28 -12.24
C PRO A 53 -1.99 -17.54 -13.69
N PRO A 54 -1.58 -16.70 -14.65
CA PRO A 54 -0.60 -15.61 -14.54
C PRO A 54 -1.21 -14.27 -14.10
N ASN A 55 -2.48 -14.23 -13.69
CA ASN A 55 -3.21 -12.99 -13.42
C ASN A 55 -3.12 -12.53 -11.96
N ASN A 56 -2.39 -13.24 -11.11
CA ASN A 56 -2.18 -12.84 -9.71
C ASN A 56 -1.26 -11.63 -9.65
N LEU A 57 -1.69 -10.57 -8.97
CA LEU A 57 -1.00 -9.29 -8.95
C LEU A 57 -0.24 -9.01 -7.65
N SER A 58 -0.12 -10.01 -6.76
CA SER A 58 0.51 -9.79 -5.44
C SER A 58 1.92 -9.23 -5.55
N ALA A 59 2.76 -9.82 -6.37
CA ALA A 59 4.15 -9.36 -6.55
C ALA A 59 4.21 -7.95 -7.11
N ASP A 60 3.36 -7.65 -8.09
CA ASP A 60 3.33 -6.33 -8.74
C ASP A 60 2.84 -5.25 -7.78
N ILE A 61 1.83 -5.55 -6.98
CA ILE A 61 1.32 -4.61 -5.98
C ILE A 61 2.40 -4.31 -4.94
N TYR A 62 3.08 -5.35 -4.45
CA TYR A 62 4.13 -5.19 -3.45
C TYR A 62 5.26 -4.32 -3.99
N TYR A 63 5.69 -4.59 -5.22
CA TYR A 63 6.76 -3.82 -5.85
C TYR A 63 6.37 -2.35 -6.04
N ARG A 64 5.17 -2.09 -6.56
CA ARG A 64 4.70 -0.72 -6.76
C ARG A 64 4.51 0.01 -5.44
N PHE A 65 4.04 -0.70 -4.41
CA PHE A 65 3.92 -0.11 -3.08
C PHE A 65 5.29 0.32 -2.54
N SER A 66 6.30 -0.53 -2.71
CA SER A 66 7.66 -0.21 -2.26
C SER A 66 8.20 1.03 -2.96
N GLN A 67 8.01 1.13 -4.28
CA GLN A 67 8.44 2.31 -5.04
C GLN A 67 7.68 3.57 -4.61
N HIS A 68 6.36 3.45 -4.46
CA HIS A 68 5.51 4.56 -4.03
C HIS A 68 5.94 5.08 -2.66
N THR A 69 6.24 4.17 -1.74
CA THR A 69 6.65 4.50 -0.39
C THR A 69 8.03 5.19 -0.37
N ASN A 70 8.95 4.75 -1.21
CA ASN A 70 10.25 5.40 -1.33
C ASN A 70 10.11 6.84 -1.82
N GLU A 71 9.25 7.09 -2.81
CA GLU A 71 8.98 8.44 -3.29
C GLU A 71 8.29 9.29 -2.23
N LEU A 72 7.34 8.71 -1.51
CA LEU A 72 6.66 9.38 -0.41
C LEU A 72 7.65 9.81 0.66
N ALA A 73 8.57 8.92 1.05
CA ALA A 73 9.56 9.21 2.08
C ALA A 73 10.47 10.37 1.68
N LYS A 74 10.82 10.47 0.40
CA LYS A 74 11.63 11.57 -0.10
C LYS A 74 10.90 12.91 -0.02
N ARG A 75 9.58 12.90 -0.25
CA ARG A 75 8.76 14.12 -0.22
C ARG A 75 8.40 14.55 1.21
N ARG A 76 8.15 13.60 2.07
CA ARG A 76 7.52 13.89 3.38
C ARG A 76 8.50 13.87 4.54
N LYS A 77 9.58 13.64 4.58
CA LYS A 77 10.60 13.64 5.65
C LYS A 77 10.12 13.91 7.10
N ASN A 78 8.81 13.96 7.31
CA ASN A 78 8.19 14.27 8.60
C ASN A 78 7.92 12.98 9.38
N GLN A 79 8.57 12.85 10.54
CA GLN A 79 8.50 11.62 11.33
C GLN A 79 7.18 11.45 12.09
N TYR A 80 6.40 12.51 12.28
CA TYR A 80 5.20 12.43 13.10
C TYR A 80 4.09 11.57 12.48
N GLY A 81 3.97 11.56 11.17
CA GLY A 81 2.92 10.82 10.49
C GLY A 81 3.27 9.41 10.09
N ILE A 82 4.52 8.99 10.24
CA ILE A 82 5.02 7.72 9.69
C ILE A 82 4.26 6.52 10.27
N SER A 83 4.13 6.44 11.60
CA SER A 83 3.44 5.32 12.25
C SER A 83 1.97 5.24 11.84
N ARG A 84 1.29 6.38 11.74
CA ARG A 84 -0.11 6.41 11.33
C ARG A 84 -0.24 5.97 9.87
N TYR A 85 0.63 6.45 8.99
CA TYR A 85 0.62 6.04 7.60
C TYR A 85 0.88 4.53 7.45
N ALA A 86 1.88 4.02 8.17
CA ALA A 86 2.22 2.60 8.14
C ALA A 86 1.03 1.74 8.57
N ARG A 87 0.31 2.16 9.60
CA ARG A 87 -0.87 1.45 10.09
C ARG A 87 -2.00 1.47 9.05
N CYS A 88 -2.25 2.62 8.44
CA CYS A 88 -3.27 2.74 7.40
C CYS A 88 -2.93 1.86 6.19
N ALA A 89 -1.70 1.91 5.73
CA ALA A 89 -1.24 1.12 4.59
C ALA A 89 -1.34 -0.38 4.89
N THR A 90 -0.95 -0.80 6.10
CA THR A 90 -1.06 -2.19 6.52
C THR A 90 -2.50 -2.67 6.49
N THR A 91 -3.43 -1.83 6.94
CA THR A 91 -4.85 -2.17 6.93
C THR A 91 -5.38 -2.31 5.50
N LEU A 92 -5.04 -1.39 4.61
CA LEU A 92 -5.44 -1.45 3.20
C LEU A 92 -4.89 -2.70 2.52
N LEU A 93 -3.62 -3.00 2.74
CA LEU A 93 -2.93 -4.11 2.09
C LEU A 93 -2.87 -5.36 2.99
N ASN A 94 -3.82 -5.48 3.91
CA ASN A 94 -3.81 -6.56 4.90
C ASN A 94 -3.77 -7.95 4.27
N TYR A 95 -4.54 -8.19 3.21
CA TYR A 95 -4.55 -9.49 2.55
C TYR A 95 -3.18 -9.81 1.95
N LEU A 96 -2.60 -8.83 1.26
CA LEU A 96 -1.25 -8.97 0.70
C LEU A 96 -0.23 -9.27 1.80
N ASN A 97 -0.29 -8.52 2.90
CA ASN A 97 0.65 -8.64 4.01
C ASN A 97 0.56 -10.00 4.70
N ARG A 98 -0.66 -10.49 4.95
CA ARG A 98 -0.87 -11.74 5.67
C ARG A 98 -0.53 -12.98 4.87
N PHE A 99 -0.76 -12.97 3.57
CA PHE A 99 -0.64 -14.17 2.75
C PHE A 99 0.59 -14.15 1.86
N TYR A 100 0.75 -13.12 1.03
CA TYR A 100 1.89 -13.06 0.11
C TYR A 100 3.20 -12.77 0.85
N VAL A 101 3.21 -11.73 1.64
CA VAL A 101 4.43 -11.25 2.33
C VAL A 101 4.94 -12.30 3.31
N LYS A 102 4.06 -12.86 4.14
CA LYS A 102 4.46 -13.88 5.11
C LYS A 102 4.93 -15.16 4.45
N ARG A 103 4.24 -15.60 3.40
CA ARG A 103 4.60 -16.84 2.70
C ARG A 103 5.99 -16.75 2.09
N LEU A 104 6.36 -15.62 1.53
CA LEU A 104 7.66 -15.42 0.90
C LEU A 104 8.71 -14.84 1.84
N LYS A 105 8.36 -14.63 3.11
CA LYS A 105 9.27 -14.07 4.13
C LYS A 105 9.86 -12.71 3.72
N LEU A 106 9.03 -11.90 3.08
CA LEU A 106 9.40 -10.54 2.67
C LEU A 106 9.18 -9.57 3.85
N PRO A 107 9.78 -8.37 3.81
CA PRO A 107 9.47 -7.34 4.80
C PRO A 107 7.98 -7.02 4.81
N GLU A 108 7.39 -6.97 6.00
CA GLU A 108 5.97 -6.62 6.14
C GLU A 108 5.73 -5.17 5.72
N ILE A 109 4.48 -4.85 5.39
CA ILE A 109 4.10 -3.51 4.90
C ILE A 109 4.58 -2.40 5.85
N GLU A 110 4.39 -2.59 7.15
CA GLU A 110 4.86 -1.63 8.15
C GLU A 110 6.38 -1.43 8.06
N ASN A 111 7.12 -2.51 7.90
CA ASN A 111 8.58 -2.46 7.81
C ASN A 111 9.04 -1.80 6.51
N VAL A 112 8.31 -2.00 5.41
CA VAL A 112 8.60 -1.32 4.13
C VAL A 112 8.51 0.20 4.32
N VAL A 113 7.47 0.66 5.01
CA VAL A 113 7.28 2.08 5.28
C VAL A 113 8.41 2.62 6.15
N ASN A 114 8.67 1.96 7.27
CA ASN A 114 9.72 2.42 8.20
C ASN A 114 11.09 2.45 7.56
N ALA A 115 11.44 1.42 6.78
CA ALA A 115 12.73 1.34 6.10
C ALA A 115 12.88 2.46 5.06
N ALA A 116 11.82 2.79 4.34
CA ALA A 116 11.86 3.86 3.34
C ALA A 116 12.14 5.22 3.99
N PHE A 117 11.47 5.52 5.11
CA PHE A 117 11.70 6.77 5.83
C PHE A 117 13.06 6.81 6.50
N ASP A 118 13.54 5.69 7.04
CA ASP A 118 14.89 5.61 7.61
C ASP A 118 15.95 5.86 6.54
N ALA A 119 15.78 5.27 5.36
CA ALA A 119 16.72 5.47 4.25
C ALA A 119 16.71 6.91 3.76
N ALA A 120 15.56 7.55 3.69
CA ALA A 120 15.46 8.95 3.28
C ALA A 120 16.10 9.87 4.31
N ALA A 121 15.94 9.60 5.60
CA ALA A 121 16.57 10.36 6.67
C ALA A 121 18.10 10.21 6.62
N ALA A 122 18.60 9.00 6.38
CA ALA A 122 20.04 8.74 6.28
C ALA A 122 20.65 9.45 5.08
N ALA A 123 19.93 9.57 3.97
CA ALA A 123 20.44 10.25 2.77
C ALA A 123 20.63 11.76 2.99
N ASP A 124 19.89 12.33 3.94
CA ASP A 124 19.95 13.77 4.26
C ASP A 124 20.98 14.10 5.35
N ALA A 125 21.56 13.07 5.95
CA ALA A 125 22.53 13.26 7.03
C ALA A 125 23.90 13.72 6.50
#